data_a4b670b52ff3603cc528ebd197520b3e
#
_entry.id   a4b670b52ff3603cc528ebd197520b3e
#
_cell.length_a   1.000
_cell.length_b   1.000
_cell.length_c   1.000
_cell.angle_alpha   90.00
_cell.angle_beta   90.00
_cell.angle_gamma   90.00
#
_symmetry.space_group_name_H-M   'P 1'
#
loop_
_entity.id
_entity.type
_entity.pdbx_description
1 polymer ?
#
loop_
_entity_poly.entity_id
_entity_poly.type
_entity_poly.pdbx_seq_one_letter_code
_entity_poly.pdbx_strand_id
1 'polypeptide(L)'
;MLRPLAGVASDSDLWFAIISACWVALLYRHVIGAAFVYDDVAQIQHNAALLSWHSAAQYARAAVPFNSEFRGFGGSFYRPLFWFSLALDRRLWGLNATGFHFTNLALHWLNGLLAFLLLKKLRVSVVLSAAVSIIWLSLPIHSEVVAWISGRSISLAVLFLLTALLSAEWYLRSSKIVALLGYAIACFASLLSHEVGILTLPMTCLLLYAANSVRRRWLVLSGLGLVVDALYLWLRHLAGGHLSSGIPVIVGSGTSFWKYVGWMLLPLRMSIERSTDVPTDNSPMMTAAAFIGVLALLIAILQLRSKLPEVAAGLAWLCIALAPFCGIVPIYQGMAERYTYVAALGLVLAIVGLLSHLKSWTRSLGLYALIFWVSWGVWRLNARVLDWRDEISLYAKSLEATPKSSVLLYNLGVAFAEAGDASKAAVYYQRAIDLNPRYTSAIINLGNLFQSQGNYSKSAALYKRAIALDPRDPDAWVNIGNLYLQLALNQQAKVAYENAIALKSNDVEAIIDLGAALQRLGDLSGAEQAYQRAIAVDPSQASAYCDLGALLLQEGNVGAAREELIKALEHNLSYAPAYFNLGALYEQTGSPSLAIEMYKKALDIQPDYQHARSNLERMEARTGTSTAKTRP
;
A
#
# COMPACT_ATOMS: atom_id res chain seq x y z
N MET A 1 48.95 21.61 9.23
CA MET A 1 48.01 22.57 8.67
C MET A 1 46.64 21.90 8.54
N LEU A 2 45.78 22.19 9.49
CA LEU A 2 44.38 21.72 9.54
C LEU A 2 43.58 22.60 8.57
N ARG A 3 43.18 22.05 7.40
CA ARG A 3 42.14 22.67 6.59
C ARG A 3 40.78 22.43 7.27
N PRO A 4 39.91 23.45 7.36
CA PRO A 4 38.65 23.35 8.06
C PRO A 4 37.70 22.39 7.37
N LEU A 5 37.02 21.55 8.14
CA LEU A 5 35.99 20.60 7.78
C LEU A 5 34.61 21.28 7.69
N ALA A 6 34.52 22.40 7.02
CA ALA A 6 33.28 22.96 6.53
C ALA A 6 33.33 22.85 5.01
N GLY A 7 32.93 21.72 4.46
CA GLY A 7 32.67 21.63 3.04
C GLY A 7 31.42 22.47 2.73
N VAL A 8 31.63 23.76 2.47
CA VAL A 8 30.65 24.59 1.78
C VAL A 8 30.29 23.82 0.50
N ALA A 9 29.00 23.58 0.28
CA ALA A 9 28.52 22.98 -0.95
C ALA A 9 29.17 23.74 -2.12
N SER A 10 29.75 23.02 -3.08
CA SER A 10 30.33 23.69 -4.25
C SER A 10 29.21 24.33 -5.07
N ASP A 11 29.50 25.40 -5.79
CA ASP A 11 28.50 26.02 -6.67
C ASP A 11 27.81 25.00 -7.57
N SER A 12 28.56 23.98 -8.04
CA SER A 12 27.99 22.90 -8.84
C SER A 12 26.98 22.05 -8.06
N ASP A 13 27.11 21.87 -6.75
CA ASP A 13 26.19 21.09 -5.94
C ASP A 13 24.88 21.87 -5.72
N LEU A 14 25.00 23.17 -5.48
CA LEU A 14 23.85 24.06 -5.34
C LEU A 14 23.04 24.14 -6.64
N TRP A 15 23.72 24.39 -7.77
CA TRP A 15 23.06 24.45 -9.07
C TRP A 15 22.41 23.13 -9.44
N PHE A 16 23.06 22.00 -9.19
CA PHE A 16 22.45 20.70 -9.42
C PHE A 16 21.20 20.51 -8.56
N ALA A 17 21.24 20.88 -7.27
CA ALA A 17 20.09 20.75 -6.36
C ALA A 17 18.90 21.57 -6.88
N ILE A 18 19.11 22.82 -7.30
CA ILE A 18 18.04 23.71 -7.81
C ILE A 18 17.47 23.17 -9.12
N ILE A 19 18.34 22.86 -10.10
CA ILE A 19 17.92 22.39 -11.42
C ILE A 19 17.16 21.07 -11.32
N SER A 20 17.67 20.12 -10.53
CA SER A 20 17.00 18.82 -10.35
C SER A 20 15.67 18.93 -9.60
N ALA A 21 15.53 19.86 -8.64
CA ALA A 21 14.26 20.12 -7.97
C ALA A 21 13.20 20.65 -8.94
N CYS A 22 13.57 21.67 -9.73
CA CYS A 22 12.68 22.21 -10.77
C CYS A 22 12.33 21.15 -11.83
N TRP A 23 13.29 20.31 -12.19
CA TRP A 23 13.08 19.22 -13.14
C TRP A 23 12.10 18.18 -12.63
N VAL A 24 12.25 17.69 -11.40
CA VAL A 24 11.30 16.74 -10.77
C VAL A 24 9.91 17.36 -10.65
N ALA A 25 9.81 18.63 -10.23
CA ALA A 25 8.53 19.33 -10.13
C ALA A 25 7.83 19.42 -11.50
N LEU A 26 8.57 19.69 -12.57
CA LEU A 26 8.05 19.73 -13.94
C LEU A 26 7.59 18.35 -14.43
N LEU A 27 8.40 17.31 -14.22
CA LEU A 27 8.11 15.94 -14.67
C LEU A 27 6.84 15.38 -14.05
N TYR A 28 6.66 15.61 -12.75
CA TYR A 28 5.59 15.03 -11.95
C TYR A 28 4.47 16.04 -11.58
N ARG A 29 4.37 17.17 -12.29
CA ARG A 29 3.38 18.22 -11.99
C ARG A 29 1.94 17.72 -11.90
N HIS A 30 1.59 16.68 -12.64
CA HIS A 30 0.25 16.11 -12.66
C HIS A 30 -0.05 15.18 -11.46
N VAL A 31 0.98 14.74 -10.72
CA VAL A 31 0.80 13.95 -9.48
C VAL A 31 0.18 14.81 -8.37
N ILE A 32 0.47 16.12 -8.36
CA ILE A 32 0.05 17.03 -7.29
C ILE A 32 -1.48 17.09 -7.14
N GLY A 33 -2.23 16.87 -8.22
CA GLY A 33 -3.70 16.82 -8.20
C GLY A 33 -4.31 15.42 -8.17
N ALA A 34 -3.49 14.37 -8.00
CA ALA A 34 -3.97 12.99 -7.96
C ALA A 34 -4.63 12.67 -6.60
N ALA A 35 -5.59 11.75 -6.62
CA ALA A 35 -6.25 11.24 -5.43
C ALA A 35 -5.40 10.19 -4.70
N PHE A 36 -5.88 9.74 -3.54
CA PHE A 36 -5.42 8.48 -2.96
C PHE A 36 -5.90 7.33 -3.84
N VAL A 37 -5.02 6.42 -4.17
CA VAL A 37 -5.33 5.29 -5.06
C VAL A 37 -4.72 3.99 -4.54
N TYR A 38 -5.33 2.87 -4.88
CA TYR A 38 -4.86 1.54 -4.53
C TYR A 38 -4.76 1.37 -2.99
N ASP A 39 -3.65 0.87 -2.46
CA ASP A 39 -3.46 0.69 -1.02
C ASP A 39 -3.51 2.00 -0.20
N ASP A 40 -3.38 3.18 -0.82
CA ASP A 40 -3.41 4.47 -0.11
C ASP A 40 -4.75 4.70 0.59
N VAL A 41 -5.86 4.24 0.00
CA VAL A 41 -7.20 4.35 0.57
C VAL A 41 -7.25 3.62 1.92
N ALA A 42 -6.88 2.35 1.95
CA ALA A 42 -6.89 1.55 3.18
C ALA A 42 -5.79 1.97 4.17
N GLN A 43 -4.57 2.26 3.67
CA GLN A 43 -3.41 2.53 4.52
C GLN A 43 -3.40 3.94 5.10
N ILE A 44 -4.04 4.92 4.44
CA ILE A 44 -3.99 6.32 4.84
C ILE A 44 -5.38 6.87 5.15
N GLN A 45 -6.32 6.74 4.21
CA GLN A 45 -7.62 7.38 4.30
C GLN A 45 -8.48 6.76 5.40
N HIS A 46 -8.57 5.45 5.44
CA HIS A 46 -9.36 4.70 6.42
C HIS A 46 -8.56 4.25 7.65
N ASN A 47 -7.28 4.59 7.74
CA ASN A 47 -6.42 4.14 8.84
C ASN A 47 -6.45 5.13 10.02
N ALA A 48 -7.34 4.87 10.98
CA ALA A 48 -7.47 5.66 12.20
C ALA A 48 -6.20 5.65 13.07
N ALA A 49 -5.36 4.60 12.98
CA ALA A 49 -4.12 4.52 13.77
C ALA A 49 -3.10 5.62 13.42
N LEU A 50 -3.20 6.23 12.24
CA LEU A 50 -2.35 7.36 11.87
C LEU A 50 -2.74 8.69 12.55
N LEU A 51 -3.88 8.75 13.23
CA LEU A 51 -4.38 9.98 13.86
C LEU A 51 -3.61 10.34 15.15
N SER A 52 -3.01 9.38 15.84
CA SER A 52 -2.25 9.63 17.06
C SER A 52 -0.85 9.00 17.02
N TRP A 53 0.14 9.64 17.70
CA TRP A 53 1.47 9.06 17.83
C TRP A 53 1.46 7.77 18.64
N HIS A 54 0.58 7.67 19.63
CA HIS A 54 0.43 6.47 20.44
C HIS A 54 -0.04 5.29 19.60
N SER A 55 -1.09 5.50 18.80
CA SER A 55 -1.61 4.47 17.90
C SER A 55 -0.63 4.15 16.76
N ALA A 56 0.03 5.15 16.19
CA ALA A 56 1.05 4.93 15.16
C ALA A 56 2.27 4.14 15.70
N ALA A 57 2.59 4.27 16.99
CA ALA A 57 3.69 3.53 17.63
C ALA A 57 3.45 2.00 17.66
N GLN A 58 2.21 1.52 17.48
CA GLN A 58 1.93 0.09 17.36
C GLN A 58 2.68 -0.53 16.18
N TYR A 59 2.87 0.20 15.08
CA TYR A 59 3.62 -0.26 13.91
C TYR A 59 5.13 -0.44 14.16
N ALA A 60 5.64 0.10 15.27
CA ALA A 60 7.00 -0.18 15.72
C ALA A 60 7.10 -1.49 16.53
N ARG A 61 5.97 -2.02 17.01
CA ARG A 61 5.90 -3.19 17.89
C ARG A 61 5.37 -4.44 17.20
N ALA A 62 4.60 -4.27 16.14
CA ALA A 62 3.99 -5.37 15.42
C ALA A 62 4.17 -5.24 13.91
N ALA A 63 4.40 -6.35 13.25
CA ALA A 63 4.38 -6.41 11.79
C ALA A 63 2.93 -6.32 11.31
N VAL A 64 2.71 -5.55 10.25
CA VAL A 64 1.38 -5.41 9.63
C VAL A 64 1.18 -6.56 8.66
N PRO A 65 0.13 -7.39 8.83
CA PRO A 65 -0.18 -8.45 7.88
C PRO A 65 -0.53 -7.86 6.51
N PHE A 66 -0.30 -8.62 5.45
CA PHE A 66 -0.87 -8.29 4.14
C PHE A 66 -2.38 -8.24 4.25
N ASN A 67 -3.03 -7.29 3.57
CA ASN A 67 -4.48 -7.18 3.54
C ASN A 67 -5.12 -8.54 3.20
N SER A 68 -6.26 -8.82 3.82
CA SER A 68 -6.98 -10.09 3.73
C SER A 68 -7.41 -10.48 2.31
N GLU A 69 -7.48 -9.50 1.39
CA GLU A 69 -7.81 -9.72 -0.02
C GLU A 69 -6.81 -10.60 -0.78
N PHE A 70 -5.59 -10.72 -0.26
CA PHE A 70 -4.51 -11.53 -0.83
C PHE A 70 -4.24 -12.79 0.01
N ARG A 71 -5.27 -13.40 0.59
CA ARG A 71 -5.18 -14.66 1.32
C ARG A 71 -4.58 -15.75 0.42
N GLY A 72 -3.40 -16.20 0.74
CA GLY A 72 -2.67 -17.23 -0.01
C GLY A 72 -1.16 -17.03 -0.04
N PHE A 73 -0.69 -15.82 0.21
CA PHE A 73 0.73 -15.50 0.32
C PHE A 73 1.03 -15.04 1.74
N GLY A 74 1.00 -15.96 2.72
CA GLY A 74 1.27 -15.65 4.12
C GLY A 74 2.55 -14.82 4.26
N GLY A 75 2.42 -13.59 4.78
CA GLY A 75 3.52 -12.68 5.02
C GLY A 75 3.06 -11.43 5.75
N SER A 76 4.00 -10.73 6.38
CA SER A 76 3.73 -9.46 7.05
C SER A 76 4.90 -8.50 6.86
N PHE A 77 4.58 -7.21 6.78
CA PHE A 77 5.58 -6.15 6.64
C PHE A 77 5.96 -5.57 7.99
N TYR A 78 7.26 -5.44 8.25
CA TYR A 78 7.76 -4.70 9.39
C TYR A 78 8.52 -3.46 8.89
N ARG A 79 7.80 -2.31 8.78
CA ARG A 79 8.28 -1.05 8.19
C ARG A 79 7.94 0.16 9.08
N PRO A 80 8.45 0.23 10.31
CA PRO A 80 8.08 1.29 11.26
C PRO A 80 8.28 2.71 10.73
N LEU A 81 9.40 2.98 10.04
CA LEU A 81 9.69 4.33 9.52
C LEU A 81 8.74 4.74 8.38
N PHE A 82 8.30 3.79 7.56
CA PHE A 82 7.28 4.06 6.55
C PHE A 82 5.98 4.53 7.21
N TRP A 83 5.46 3.78 8.18
CA TRP A 83 4.23 4.14 8.91
C TRP A 83 4.37 5.47 9.64
N PHE A 84 5.53 5.69 10.28
CA PHE A 84 5.81 6.96 10.94
C PHE A 84 5.80 8.15 9.96
N SER A 85 6.32 7.97 8.75
CA SER A 85 6.30 8.99 7.70
C SER A 85 4.88 9.33 7.23
N LEU A 86 4.00 8.32 7.15
CA LEU A 86 2.58 8.54 6.83
C LEU A 86 1.83 9.24 7.96
N ALA A 87 2.10 8.87 9.22
CA ALA A 87 1.53 9.54 10.39
C ALA A 87 1.97 11.00 10.50
N LEU A 88 3.21 11.31 10.12
CA LEU A 88 3.69 12.69 10.05
C LEU A 88 2.93 13.48 8.99
N ASP A 89 2.83 12.95 7.77
CA ASP A 89 2.07 13.60 6.70
C ASP A 89 0.60 13.77 7.05
N ARG A 90 -0.02 12.75 7.67
CA ARG A 90 -1.40 12.83 8.12
C ARG A 90 -1.65 13.99 9.08
N ARG A 91 -0.66 14.33 9.92
CA ARG A 91 -0.71 15.49 10.84
C ARG A 91 -0.47 16.81 10.14
N LEU A 92 0.47 16.84 9.19
CA LEU A 92 0.82 18.07 8.47
C LEU A 92 -0.24 18.46 7.45
N TRP A 93 -0.83 17.48 6.76
CA TRP A 93 -1.67 17.68 5.58
C TRP A 93 -3.12 17.22 5.77
N GLY A 94 -3.46 16.58 6.89
CA GLY A 94 -4.77 15.96 7.07
C GLY A 94 -5.02 14.83 6.07
N LEU A 95 -6.13 14.89 5.35
CA LEU A 95 -6.46 14.00 4.22
C LEU A 95 -6.24 14.67 2.85
N ASN A 96 -5.36 15.66 2.78
CA ASN A 96 -5.03 16.28 1.51
C ASN A 96 -3.95 15.48 0.78
N ALA A 97 -4.32 14.69 -0.23
CA ALA A 97 -3.42 13.86 -1.02
C ALA A 97 -2.25 14.66 -1.64
N THR A 98 -2.48 15.92 -2.01
CA THR A 98 -1.45 16.84 -2.57
C THR A 98 -0.23 16.94 -1.67
N GLY A 99 -0.43 17.06 -0.34
CA GLY A 99 0.68 17.15 0.61
C GLY A 99 1.51 15.87 0.68
N PHE A 100 0.85 14.71 0.62
CA PHE A 100 1.52 13.42 0.59
C PHE A 100 2.34 13.23 -0.71
N HIS A 101 1.80 13.64 -1.84
CA HIS A 101 2.54 13.63 -3.11
C HIS A 101 3.75 14.57 -3.07
N PHE A 102 3.62 15.75 -2.45
CA PHE A 102 4.74 16.65 -2.28
C PHE A 102 5.90 16.00 -1.51
N THR A 103 5.59 15.28 -0.42
CA THR A 103 6.59 14.51 0.34
C THR A 103 7.28 13.46 -0.54
N ASN A 104 6.52 12.72 -1.38
CA ASN A 104 7.10 11.72 -2.28
C ASN A 104 8.03 12.35 -3.33
N LEU A 105 7.64 13.50 -3.90
CA LEU A 105 8.46 14.24 -4.86
C LEU A 105 9.77 14.74 -4.22
N ALA A 106 9.68 15.26 -2.99
CA ALA A 106 10.86 15.67 -2.23
C ALA A 106 11.81 14.50 -1.97
N LEU A 107 11.30 13.34 -1.59
CA LEU A 107 12.10 12.13 -1.40
C LEU A 107 12.77 11.67 -2.70
N HIS A 108 12.04 11.69 -3.82
CA HIS A 108 12.61 11.32 -5.13
C HIS A 108 13.72 12.27 -5.54
N TRP A 109 13.51 13.58 -5.41
CA TRP A 109 14.52 14.60 -5.64
C TRP A 109 15.75 14.42 -4.76
N LEU A 110 15.57 14.20 -3.44
CA LEU A 110 16.67 13.96 -2.50
C LEU A 110 17.48 12.72 -2.89
N ASN A 111 16.82 11.66 -3.33
CA ASN A 111 17.51 10.46 -3.83
C ASN A 111 18.40 10.77 -5.05
N GLY A 112 17.91 11.59 -5.99
CA GLY A 112 18.71 12.04 -7.11
C GLY A 112 19.91 12.90 -6.70
N LEU A 113 19.72 13.78 -5.73
CA LEU A 113 20.80 14.59 -5.16
C LEU A 113 21.86 13.72 -4.46
N LEU A 114 21.44 12.76 -3.63
CA LEU A 114 22.37 11.84 -2.95
C LEU A 114 23.11 10.94 -3.95
N ALA A 115 22.45 10.48 -5.02
CA ALA A 115 23.09 9.73 -6.10
C ALA A 115 24.18 10.57 -6.79
N PHE A 116 23.87 11.82 -7.12
CA PHE A 116 24.83 12.77 -7.70
C PHE A 116 26.04 12.96 -6.77
N LEU A 117 25.81 13.21 -5.48
CA LEU A 117 26.86 13.39 -4.49
C LEU A 117 27.72 12.14 -4.31
N LEU A 118 27.10 10.96 -4.30
CA LEU A 118 27.81 9.68 -4.19
C LEU A 118 28.73 9.46 -5.39
N LEU A 119 28.23 9.65 -6.61
CA LEU A 119 29.03 9.50 -7.84
C LEU A 119 30.22 10.46 -7.85
N LYS A 120 30.04 11.72 -7.46
CA LYS A 120 31.14 12.69 -7.29
C LYS A 120 32.18 12.22 -6.27
N LYS A 121 31.74 11.70 -5.12
CA LYS A 121 32.65 11.17 -4.09
C LYS A 121 33.41 9.96 -4.60
N LEU A 122 32.82 9.17 -5.51
CA LEU A 122 33.48 8.05 -6.19
C LEU A 122 34.38 8.49 -7.36
N ARG A 123 34.64 9.79 -7.50
CA ARG A 123 35.50 10.40 -8.52
C ARG A 123 34.95 10.31 -9.94
N VAL A 124 33.67 10.07 -10.11
CA VAL A 124 32.98 10.25 -11.39
C VAL A 124 32.94 11.78 -11.67
N SER A 125 33.15 12.18 -12.91
CA SER A 125 33.14 13.61 -13.25
C SER A 125 31.79 14.26 -12.93
N VAL A 126 31.79 15.56 -12.61
CA VAL A 126 30.58 16.31 -12.25
C VAL A 126 29.52 16.22 -13.33
N VAL A 127 29.92 16.36 -14.59
CA VAL A 127 29.01 16.29 -15.76
C VAL A 127 28.38 14.90 -15.87
N LEU A 128 29.19 13.85 -15.73
CA LEU A 128 28.70 12.48 -15.80
C LEU A 128 27.77 12.16 -14.63
N SER A 129 28.12 12.58 -13.42
CA SER A 129 27.30 12.41 -12.21
C SER A 129 25.94 13.12 -12.36
N ALA A 130 25.93 14.34 -12.89
CA ALA A 130 24.72 15.10 -13.15
C ALA A 130 23.84 14.42 -14.22
N ALA A 131 24.44 14.00 -15.33
CA ALA A 131 23.73 13.33 -16.42
C ALA A 131 23.08 12.01 -15.91
N VAL A 132 23.82 11.18 -15.18
CA VAL A 132 23.29 9.92 -14.61
C VAL A 132 22.11 10.21 -13.69
N SER A 133 22.25 11.17 -12.79
CA SER A 133 21.21 11.47 -11.79
C SER A 133 19.96 12.08 -12.43
N ILE A 134 20.09 13.00 -13.39
CA ILE A 134 18.94 13.61 -14.10
C ILE A 134 18.21 12.56 -14.95
N ILE A 135 18.94 11.71 -15.68
CA ILE A 135 18.33 10.65 -16.48
C ILE A 135 17.60 9.66 -15.56
N TRP A 136 18.22 9.27 -14.45
CA TRP A 136 17.59 8.37 -13.47
C TRP A 136 16.30 8.98 -12.92
N LEU A 137 16.29 10.27 -12.53
CA LEU A 137 15.09 10.99 -12.08
C LEU A 137 13.97 11.05 -13.14
N SER A 138 14.32 10.89 -14.42
CA SER A 138 13.40 11.03 -15.56
C SER A 138 12.80 9.70 -16.04
N LEU A 139 13.18 8.55 -15.44
CA LEU A 139 12.75 7.25 -15.94
C LEU A 139 11.27 6.96 -15.65
N PRO A 140 10.47 6.59 -16.66
CA PRO A 140 9.04 6.32 -16.47
C PRO A 140 8.75 5.18 -15.52
N ILE A 141 9.66 4.21 -15.41
CA ILE A 141 9.55 3.06 -14.51
C ILE A 141 9.50 3.46 -13.02
N HIS A 142 9.89 4.69 -12.68
CA HIS A 142 9.83 5.22 -11.32
C HIS A 142 8.45 5.78 -10.93
N SER A 143 7.52 5.89 -11.88
CA SER A 143 6.18 6.44 -11.62
C SER A 143 5.45 5.70 -10.51
N GLU A 144 5.60 4.38 -10.39
CA GLU A 144 5.02 3.58 -9.33
C GLU A 144 5.58 3.97 -7.94
N VAL A 145 6.88 4.22 -7.82
CA VAL A 145 7.51 4.60 -6.54
C VAL A 145 7.19 6.04 -6.14
N VAL A 146 6.96 6.93 -7.11
CA VAL A 146 6.82 8.37 -6.90
C VAL A 146 5.36 8.81 -6.83
N ALA A 147 4.52 8.35 -7.79
CA ALA A 147 3.12 8.75 -7.87
C ALA A 147 2.23 7.98 -6.88
N TRP A 148 2.53 6.72 -6.60
CA TRP A 148 1.86 5.98 -5.54
C TRP A 148 2.39 6.45 -4.17
N ILE A 149 1.50 6.96 -3.30
CA ILE A 149 1.92 7.51 -2.01
C ILE A 149 2.59 6.44 -1.14
N SER A 150 2.00 5.25 -1.04
CA SER A 150 2.56 4.13 -0.28
C SER A 150 3.86 3.56 -0.90
N GLY A 151 4.15 3.88 -2.16
CA GLY A 151 5.43 3.61 -2.82
C GLY A 151 6.62 4.29 -2.16
N ARG A 152 6.37 5.33 -1.34
CA ARG A 152 7.42 6.03 -0.58
C ARG A 152 8.28 5.15 0.31
N SER A 153 7.78 3.99 0.72
CA SER A 153 8.56 3.03 1.50
C SER A 153 9.89 2.69 0.80
N ILE A 154 9.89 2.52 -0.52
CA ILE A 154 11.09 2.30 -1.33
C ILE A 154 11.93 3.57 -1.44
N SER A 155 11.30 4.73 -1.69
CA SER A 155 12.03 6.02 -1.76
C SER A 155 12.77 6.31 -0.46
N LEU A 156 12.14 6.08 0.70
CA LEU A 156 12.76 6.20 2.02
C LEU A 156 13.92 5.22 2.21
N ALA A 157 13.72 3.95 1.86
CA ALA A 157 14.78 2.96 1.97
C ALA A 157 16.00 3.34 1.12
N VAL A 158 15.78 3.84 -0.10
CA VAL A 158 16.86 4.27 -1.00
C VAL A 158 17.53 5.55 -0.50
N LEU A 159 16.79 6.49 0.09
CA LEU A 159 17.35 7.68 0.75
C LEU A 159 18.39 7.26 1.80
N PHE A 160 18.02 6.33 2.67
CA PHE A 160 18.91 5.87 3.71
C PHE A 160 20.00 4.94 3.18
N LEU A 161 19.74 4.13 2.15
CA LEU A 161 20.78 3.34 1.47
C LEU A 161 21.89 4.26 0.90
N LEU A 162 21.51 5.29 0.15
CA LEU A 162 22.48 6.25 -0.41
C LEU A 162 23.21 7.03 0.69
N THR A 163 22.50 7.39 1.77
CA THR A 163 23.10 8.03 2.95
C THR A 163 24.11 7.11 3.64
N ALA A 164 23.80 5.81 3.75
CA ALA A 164 24.72 4.81 4.28
C ALA A 164 25.98 4.69 3.43
N LEU A 165 25.85 4.64 2.11
CA LEU A 165 27.01 4.57 1.18
C LEU A 165 27.87 5.84 1.27
N LEU A 166 27.27 7.02 1.38
CA LEU A 166 28.00 8.28 1.60
C LEU A 166 28.72 8.29 2.96
N SER A 167 28.08 7.76 4.00
CA SER A 167 28.67 7.63 5.33
C SER A 167 29.83 6.61 5.33
N ALA A 168 29.67 5.50 4.62
CA ALA A 168 30.73 4.52 4.43
C ALA A 168 31.94 5.13 3.70
N GLU A 169 31.69 5.87 2.61
CA GLU A 169 32.72 6.59 1.87
C GLU A 169 33.43 7.64 2.74
N TRP A 170 32.68 8.40 3.55
CA TRP A 170 33.25 9.32 4.51
C TRP A 170 34.14 8.60 5.55
N TYR A 171 33.69 7.44 6.09
CA TYR A 171 34.51 6.61 6.97
C TYR A 171 35.80 6.11 6.29
N LEU A 172 35.71 5.70 5.04
CA LEU A 172 36.87 5.27 4.26
C LEU A 172 37.95 6.37 4.11
N ARG A 173 37.53 7.64 4.05
CA ARG A 173 38.47 8.79 3.96
C ARG A 173 38.96 9.28 5.30
N SER A 174 38.09 9.30 6.29
CA SER A 174 38.38 10.01 7.56
C SER A 174 38.70 9.10 8.76
N SER A 175 38.27 7.83 8.68
CA SER A 175 38.29 6.86 9.79
C SER A 175 37.57 7.36 11.07
N LYS A 176 36.64 8.35 10.93
CA LYS A 176 35.92 8.94 12.07
C LYS A 176 34.78 8.03 12.52
N ILE A 177 34.65 7.84 13.83
CA ILE A 177 33.58 7.05 14.44
C ILE A 177 32.20 7.61 14.11
N VAL A 178 32.04 8.93 13.98
CA VAL A 178 30.76 9.56 13.60
C VAL A 178 30.28 9.10 12.21
N ALA A 179 31.19 8.92 11.25
CA ALA A 179 30.86 8.39 9.93
C ALA A 179 30.42 6.92 10.02
N LEU A 180 31.04 6.13 10.90
CA LEU A 180 30.64 4.73 11.14
C LEU A 180 29.28 4.62 11.82
N LEU A 181 28.98 5.49 12.79
CA LEU A 181 27.66 5.60 13.41
C LEU A 181 26.60 6.04 12.39
N GLY A 182 26.92 7.03 11.55
CA GLY A 182 26.05 7.46 10.45
C GLY A 182 25.73 6.32 9.49
N TYR A 183 26.71 5.49 9.15
CA TYR A 183 26.52 4.28 8.35
C TYR A 183 25.55 3.30 9.01
N ALA A 184 25.78 2.95 10.28
CA ALA A 184 24.92 2.00 10.99
C ALA A 184 23.47 2.48 11.11
N ILE A 185 23.29 3.75 11.48
CA ILE A 185 21.95 4.37 11.60
C ILE A 185 21.24 4.38 10.25
N ALA A 186 21.93 4.75 9.18
CA ALA A 186 21.34 4.80 7.85
C ALA A 186 21.02 3.39 7.30
N CYS A 187 21.87 2.37 7.53
CA CYS A 187 21.55 0.98 7.21
C CYS A 187 20.28 0.53 7.92
N PHE A 188 20.18 0.78 9.22
CA PHE A 188 19.03 0.38 10.01
C PHE A 188 17.75 1.13 9.58
N ALA A 189 17.84 2.44 9.35
CA ALA A 189 16.73 3.24 8.85
C ALA A 189 16.24 2.77 7.45
N SER A 190 17.16 2.36 6.58
CA SER A 190 16.80 1.77 5.28
C SER A 190 15.94 0.51 5.43
N LEU A 191 16.35 -0.41 6.30
CA LEU A 191 15.62 -1.64 6.60
C LEU A 191 14.26 -1.38 7.27
N LEU A 192 14.19 -0.42 8.20
CA LEU A 192 12.94 -0.03 8.87
C LEU A 192 11.97 0.69 7.92
N SER A 193 12.42 1.11 6.75
CA SER A 193 11.59 1.73 5.71
C SER A 193 11.02 0.71 4.73
N HIS A 194 11.86 -0.21 4.24
CA HIS A 194 11.47 -1.26 3.30
C HIS A 194 12.55 -2.35 3.24
N GLU A 195 12.17 -3.58 2.94
CA GLU A 195 13.09 -4.74 2.83
C GLU A 195 14.16 -4.58 1.74
N VAL A 196 13.99 -3.67 0.80
CA VAL A 196 15.03 -3.23 -0.16
C VAL A 196 16.30 -2.75 0.57
N GLY A 197 16.17 -2.29 1.82
CA GLY A 197 17.30 -1.91 2.67
C GLY A 197 18.38 -2.99 2.84
N ILE A 198 18.05 -4.27 2.65
CA ILE A 198 19.02 -5.38 2.67
C ILE A 198 20.11 -5.21 1.59
N LEU A 199 19.83 -4.47 0.53
CA LEU A 199 20.80 -4.14 -0.52
C LEU A 199 21.95 -3.25 -0.03
N THR A 200 21.79 -2.57 1.12
CA THR A 200 22.83 -1.66 1.65
C THR A 200 24.14 -2.38 1.89
N LEU A 201 24.12 -3.60 2.43
CA LEU A 201 25.34 -4.37 2.68
C LEU A 201 26.06 -4.79 1.39
N PRO A 202 25.44 -5.48 0.41
CA PRO A 202 26.13 -5.83 -0.84
C PRO A 202 26.57 -4.61 -1.65
N MET A 203 25.81 -3.49 -1.61
CA MET A 203 26.24 -2.22 -2.23
C MET A 203 27.46 -1.62 -1.51
N THR A 204 27.54 -1.74 -0.19
CA THR A 204 28.73 -1.36 0.58
C THR A 204 29.93 -2.22 0.18
N CYS A 205 29.75 -3.52 -0.02
CA CYS A 205 30.82 -4.39 -0.50
C CYS A 205 31.30 -3.98 -1.92
N LEU A 206 30.40 -3.60 -2.81
CA LEU A 206 30.75 -3.06 -4.12
C LEU A 206 31.55 -1.74 -4.00
N LEU A 207 31.12 -0.84 -3.12
CA LEU A 207 31.83 0.41 -2.81
C LEU A 207 33.25 0.14 -2.29
N LEU A 208 33.38 -0.78 -1.34
CA LEU A 208 34.67 -1.18 -0.76
C LEU A 208 35.62 -1.76 -1.82
N TYR A 209 35.08 -2.57 -2.70
CA TYR A 209 35.82 -3.14 -3.82
C TYR A 209 36.30 -2.02 -4.78
N ALA A 210 35.41 -1.14 -5.21
CA ALA A 210 35.75 -0.02 -6.09
C ALA A 210 36.77 0.97 -5.46
N ALA A 211 36.73 1.14 -4.14
CA ALA A 211 37.67 2.00 -3.41
C ALA A 211 39.05 1.37 -3.13
N ASN A 212 39.28 0.12 -3.53
CA ASN A 212 40.51 -0.65 -3.22
C ASN A 212 40.86 -0.59 -1.72
N SER A 213 39.86 -0.75 -0.88
CA SER A 213 39.94 -0.49 0.55
C SER A 213 40.79 -1.52 1.31
N VAL A 214 41.43 -1.09 2.37
CA VAL A 214 42.24 -1.95 3.26
C VAL A 214 41.35 -2.99 3.94
N ARG A 215 41.82 -4.25 4.06
CA ARG A 215 41.10 -5.39 4.64
C ARG A 215 40.41 -5.09 5.98
N ARG A 216 41.06 -4.31 6.86
CA ARG A 216 40.49 -3.92 8.16
C ARG A 216 39.20 -3.09 8.02
N ARG A 217 39.13 -2.16 7.06
CA ARG A 217 37.93 -1.35 6.80
C ARG A 217 36.80 -2.16 6.20
N TRP A 218 37.16 -3.18 5.38
CA TRP A 218 36.21 -4.18 4.90
C TRP A 218 35.52 -4.89 6.06
N LEU A 219 36.30 -5.45 6.98
CA LEU A 219 35.78 -6.19 8.13
C LEU A 219 34.89 -5.32 9.02
N VAL A 220 35.27 -4.04 9.24
CA VAL A 220 34.49 -3.13 10.08
C VAL A 220 33.13 -2.78 9.45
N LEU A 221 33.09 -2.32 8.19
CA LEU A 221 31.86 -1.90 7.54
C LEU A 221 30.95 -3.10 7.22
N SER A 222 31.51 -4.19 6.68
CA SER A 222 30.71 -5.37 6.38
C SER A 222 30.22 -6.09 7.65
N GLY A 223 31.05 -6.16 8.68
CA GLY A 223 30.69 -6.74 9.97
C GLY A 223 29.57 -5.92 10.64
N LEU A 224 29.69 -4.58 10.63
CA LEU A 224 28.64 -3.72 11.18
C LEU A 224 27.34 -3.82 10.38
N GLY A 225 27.41 -3.87 9.03
CA GLY A 225 26.25 -4.10 8.19
C GLY A 225 25.54 -5.42 8.53
N LEU A 226 26.30 -6.52 8.66
CA LEU A 226 25.75 -7.82 9.08
C LEU A 226 25.07 -7.77 10.45
N VAL A 227 25.65 -7.05 11.41
CA VAL A 227 25.05 -6.88 12.75
C VAL A 227 23.72 -6.12 12.65
N VAL A 228 23.67 -5.07 11.81
CA VAL A 228 22.44 -4.30 11.59
C VAL A 228 21.36 -5.14 10.91
N ASP A 229 21.73 -5.92 9.88
CA ASP A 229 20.79 -6.82 9.20
C ASP A 229 20.24 -7.89 10.15
N ALA A 230 21.12 -8.50 10.98
CA ALA A 230 20.72 -9.48 11.98
C ALA A 230 19.79 -8.88 13.05
N LEU A 231 20.09 -7.66 13.52
CA LEU A 231 19.23 -6.94 14.47
C LEU A 231 17.84 -6.66 13.87
N TYR A 232 17.77 -6.21 12.62
CA TYR A 232 16.48 -6.00 11.94
C TYR A 232 15.68 -7.30 11.80
N LEU A 233 16.31 -8.40 11.37
CA LEU A 233 15.64 -9.69 11.22
C LEU A 233 15.12 -10.22 12.55
N TRP A 234 15.87 -10.02 13.63
CA TRP A 234 15.45 -10.36 14.98
C TRP A 234 14.25 -9.53 15.45
N LEU A 235 14.29 -8.20 15.26
CA LEU A 235 13.16 -7.32 15.60
C LEU A 235 11.91 -7.66 14.76
N ARG A 236 12.08 -7.91 13.46
CA ARG A 236 10.99 -8.35 12.59
C ARG A 236 10.35 -9.66 13.08
N HIS A 237 11.16 -10.61 13.52
CA HIS A 237 10.66 -11.87 14.09
C HIS A 237 9.88 -11.64 15.39
N LEU A 238 10.41 -10.82 16.30
CA LEU A 238 9.70 -10.43 17.55
C LEU A 238 8.37 -9.72 17.27
N ALA A 239 8.31 -8.92 16.22
CA ALA A 239 7.10 -8.23 15.79
C ALA A 239 6.07 -9.14 15.11
N GLY A 240 6.32 -10.46 15.02
CA GLY A 240 5.44 -11.40 14.33
C GLY A 240 5.56 -11.37 12.80
N GLY A 241 6.64 -10.80 12.28
CA GLY A 241 6.90 -10.75 10.84
C GLY A 241 7.34 -12.11 10.30
N HIS A 242 6.57 -12.65 9.36
CA HIS A 242 6.91 -13.88 8.66
C HIS A 242 7.38 -13.57 7.24
N LEU A 243 8.38 -14.33 6.76
CA LEU A 243 8.71 -14.34 5.33
C LEU A 243 7.59 -15.07 4.59
N SER A 244 7.32 -14.68 3.35
CA SER A 244 6.36 -15.41 2.52
C SER A 244 6.83 -16.86 2.38
N SER A 245 5.90 -17.81 2.52
CA SER A 245 6.17 -19.25 2.43
C SER A 245 6.33 -19.76 0.98
N GLY A 246 6.48 -18.85 0.01
CA GLY A 246 6.67 -19.21 -1.40
C GLY A 246 7.96 -19.98 -1.63
N ILE A 247 7.91 -21.00 -2.48
CA ILE A 247 9.12 -21.72 -2.95
C ILE A 247 9.89 -20.78 -3.88
N PRO A 248 11.21 -20.59 -3.67
CA PRO A 248 12.02 -19.82 -4.60
C PRO A 248 11.92 -20.41 -6.02
N VAL A 249 11.48 -19.60 -7.00
CA VAL A 249 11.40 -20.04 -8.40
C VAL A 249 12.73 -19.75 -9.09
N ILE A 250 13.78 -20.47 -8.69
CA ILE A 250 15.14 -20.29 -9.23
C ILE A 250 15.17 -20.48 -10.75
N VAL A 251 14.35 -21.39 -11.28
CA VAL A 251 14.30 -21.72 -12.72
C VAL A 251 13.96 -20.51 -13.58
N GLY A 252 13.12 -19.59 -13.10
CA GLY A 252 12.76 -18.36 -13.80
C GLY A 252 13.68 -17.16 -13.59
N SER A 253 14.70 -17.27 -12.74
CA SER A 253 15.51 -16.11 -12.29
C SER A 253 16.20 -15.36 -13.41
N GLY A 254 16.81 -16.07 -14.36
CA GLY A 254 17.49 -15.45 -15.49
C GLY A 254 16.54 -14.69 -16.41
N THR A 255 15.37 -15.24 -16.70
CA THR A 255 14.35 -14.60 -17.55
C THR A 255 13.72 -13.39 -16.85
N SER A 256 13.49 -13.46 -15.55
CA SER A 256 13.02 -12.33 -14.73
C SER A 256 14.03 -11.16 -14.76
N PHE A 257 15.33 -11.46 -14.64
CA PHE A 257 16.38 -10.43 -14.77
C PHE A 257 16.27 -9.67 -16.09
N TRP A 258 16.18 -10.37 -17.22
CA TRP A 258 16.10 -9.71 -18.53
C TRP A 258 14.77 -9.01 -18.78
N LYS A 259 13.67 -9.48 -18.18
CA LYS A 259 12.39 -8.73 -18.20
C LYS A 259 12.54 -7.38 -17.48
N TYR A 260 13.15 -7.34 -16.30
CA TYR A 260 13.42 -6.08 -15.59
C TYR A 260 14.30 -5.14 -16.41
N VAL A 261 15.39 -5.65 -17.02
CA VAL A 261 16.24 -4.85 -17.91
C VAL A 261 15.43 -4.32 -19.09
N GLY A 262 14.58 -5.15 -19.69
CA GLY A 262 13.69 -4.75 -20.79
C GLY A 262 12.72 -3.64 -20.37
N TRP A 263 12.10 -3.72 -19.20
CA TRP A 263 11.19 -2.67 -18.71
C TRP A 263 11.89 -1.34 -18.43
N MET A 264 13.15 -1.37 -17.97
CA MET A 264 13.94 -0.15 -17.77
C MET A 264 14.34 0.50 -19.09
N LEU A 265 14.69 -0.30 -20.08
CA LEU A 265 15.12 0.21 -21.41
C LEU A 265 13.93 0.64 -22.27
N LEU A 266 12.84 -0.13 -22.25
CA LEU A 266 11.66 0.05 -23.13
C LEU A 266 10.36 -0.12 -22.32
N PRO A 267 9.97 0.87 -21.49
CA PRO A 267 8.74 0.85 -20.69
C PRO A 267 7.49 1.10 -21.56
N LEU A 268 7.23 0.20 -22.53
CA LEU A 268 6.12 0.32 -23.48
C LEU A 268 4.77 0.13 -22.80
N ARG A 269 4.67 -0.87 -21.95
CA ARG A 269 3.45 -1.23 -21.22
C ARG A 269 3.78 -1.32 -19.74
N MET A 270 3.20 -0.42 -18.94
CA MET A 270 3.42 -0.34 -17.49
C MET A 270 2.18 -0.79 -16.73
N SER A 271 2.38 -1.55 -15.63
CA SER A 271 1.31 -2.07 -14.79
C SER A 271 1.73 -2.07 -13.33
N ILE A 272 0.81 -1.78 -12.43
CA ILE A 272 1.03 -1.91 -10.98
C ILE A 272 1.03 -3.38 -10.51
N GLU A 273 0.56 -4.31 -11.37
CA GLU A 273 0.45 -5.72 -11.06
C GLU A 273 1.13 -6.53 -12.16
N ARG A 274 2.10 -7.35 -11.78
CA ARG A 274 2.98 -8.13 -12.66
C ARG A 274 3.09 -9.60 -12.24
N SER A 275 2.18 -10.09 -11.37
CA SER A 275 2.22 -11.48 -10.92
C SER A 275 2.09 -12.46 -12.08
N THR A 276 1.33 -12.09 -13.12
CA THR A 276 1.17 -12.90 -14.34
C THR A 276 2.41 -12.92 -15.23
N ASP A 277 3.36 -12.00 -15.00
CA ASP A 277 4.62 -11.93 -15.76
C ASP A 277 5.71 -12.82 -15.18
N VAL A 278 5.49 -13.41 -13.99
CA VAL A 278 6.43 -14.36 -13.39
C VAL A 278 6.58 -15.56 -14.33
N PRO A 279 7.83 -15.91 -14.73
CA PRO A 279 8.04 -17.00 -15.66
C PRO A 279 7.80 -18.36 -14.96
N THR A 280 6.65 -18.97 -15.15
CA THR A 280 6.31 -20.29 -14.60
C THR A 280 6.57 -21.42 -15.59
N ASP A 281 6.45 -21.15 -16.90
CA ASP A 281 6.44 -22.14 -17.97
C ASP A 281 7.47 -21.84 -19.08
N ASN A 282 8.68 -21.39 -18.70
CA ASN A 282 9.74 -21.17 -19.69
C ASN A 282 10.25 -22.49 -20.26
N SER A 283 10.47 -22.51 -21.58
CA SER A 283 11.20 -23.64 -22.17
C SER A 283 12.61 -23.76 -21.56
N PRO A 284 13.14 -24.98 -21.39
CA PRO A 284 14.50 -25.17 -20.89
C PRO A 284 15.55 -24.39 -21.69
N MET A 285 15.35 -24.23 -22.99
CA MET A 285 16.25 -23.48 -23.87
C MET A 285 16.23 -21.98 -23.55
N MET A 286 15.05 -21.36 -23.30
CA MET A 286 14.94 -19.95 -22.90
C MET A 286 15.59 -19.72 -21.53
N THR A 287 15.38 -20.63 -20.60
CA THR A 287 15.99 -20.57 -19.26
C THR A 287 17.51 -20.64 -19.36
N ALA A 288 18.06 -21.60 -20.12
CA ALA A 288 19.51 -21.74 -20.34
C ALA A 288 20.10 -20.49 -21.03
N ALA A 289 19.46 -19.98 -22.08
CA ALA A 289 19.90 -18.78 -22.76
C ALA A 289 19.93 -17.54 -21.84
N ALA A 290 18.93 -17.39 -20.96
CA ALA A 290 18.87 -16.30 -20.00
C ALA A 290 20.01 -16.40 -18.96
N PHE A 291 20.30 -17.60 -18.43
CA PHE A 291 21.44 -17.81 -17.51
C PHE A 291 22.79 -17.59 -18.19
N ILE A 292 22.97 -18.06 -19.44
CA ILE A 292 24.18 -17.78 -20.23
C ILE A 292 24.35 -16.26 -20.41
N GLY A 293 23.28 -15.52 -20.68
CA GLY A 293 23.32 -14.07 -20.79
C GLY A 293 23.75 -13.39 -19.48
N VAL A 294 23.26 -13.84 -18.33
CA VAL A 294 23.68 -13.31 -17.01
C VAL A 294 25.15 -13.67 -16.75
N LEU A 295 25.59 -14.88 -17.07
CA LEU A 295 26.99 -15.30 -16.92
C LEU A 295 27.91 -14.45 -17.81
N ALA A 296 27.51 -14.23 -19.07
CA ALA A 296 28.26 -13.37 -19.99
C ALA A 296 28.37 -11.93 -19.46
N LEU A 297 27.31 -11.40 -18.85
CA LEU A 297 27.32 -10.10 -18.20
C LEU A 297 28.30 -10.05 -17.02
N LEU A 298 28.34 -11.08 -16.18
CA LEU A 298 29.29 -11.16 -15.05
C LEU A 298 30.74 -11.24 -15.55
N ILE A 299 30.99 -12.00 -16.61
CA ILE A 299 32.31 -12.06 -17.25
C ILE A 299 32.68 -10.68 -17.82
N ALA A 300 31.74 -10.01 -18.50
CA ALA A 300 31.96 -8.65 -19.02
C ALA A 300 32.32 -7.66 -17.91
N ILE A 301 31.65 -7.70 -16.75
CA ILE A 301 31.98 -6.86 -15.58
C ILE A 301 33.45 -7.07 -15.18
N LEU A 302 33.91 -8.32 -15.08
CA LEU A 302 35.28 -8.65 -14.71
C LEU A 302 36.31 -8.16 -15.74
N GLN A 303 35.99 -8.25 -17.03
CA GLN A 303 36.87 -7.79 -18.11
C GLN A 303 36.91 -6.25 -18.23
N LEU A 304 35.76 -5.60 -17.98
CA LEU A 304 35.64 -4.14 -18.13
C LEU A 304 36.16 -3.35 -16.92
N ARG A 305 36.29 -3.97 -15.76
CA ARG A 305 36.63 -3.29 -14.48
C ARG A 305 37.88 -2.41 -14.52
N SER A 306 38.88 -2.76 -15.34
CA SER A 306 40.12 -1.99 -15.49
C SER A 306 40.09 -1.01 -16.66
N LYS A 307 39.29 -1.27 -17.69
CA LYS A 307 39.24 -0.47 -18.92
C LYS A 307 38.12 0.57 -18.90
N LEU A 308 36.96 0.21 -18.34
CA LEU A 308 35.74 1.02 -18.27
C LEU A 308 35.13 0.87 -16.87
N PRO A 309 35.76 1.43 -15.82
CA PRO A 309 35.39 1.17 -14.44
C PRO A 309 33.97 1.65 -14.11
N GLU A 310 33.48 2.76 -14.66
CA GLU A 310 32.13 3.26 -14.46
C GLU A 310 31.07 2.31 -15.05
N VAL A 311 31.37 1.73 -16.24
CA VAL A 311 30.50 0.74 -16.88
C VAL A 311 30.43 -0.51 -16.04
N ALA A 312 31.57 -1.03 -15.62
CA ALA A 312 31.64 -2.24 -14.79
C ALA A 312 30.92 -2.04 -13.44
N ALA A 313 31.12 -0.89 -12.79
CA ALA A 313 30.44 -0.53 -11.55
C ALA A 313 28.93 -0.43 -11.74
N GLY A 314 28.46 0.20 -12.81
CA GLY A 314 27.05 0.32 -13.13
C GLY A 314 26.38 -1.04 -13.39
N LEU A 315 27.03 -1.91 -14.15
CA LEU A 315 26.53 -3.26 -14.42
C LEU A 315 26.55 -4.15 -13.15
N ALA A 316 27.57 -4.03 -12.30
CA ALA A 316 27.61 -4.72 -11.01
C ALA A 316 26.51 -4.25 -10.07
N TRP A 317 26.28 -2.94 -10.00
CA TRP A 317 25.16 -2.34 -9.26
C TRP A 317 23.81 -2.89 -9.75
N LEU A 318 23.57 -2.91 -11.07
CA LEU A 318 22.38 -3.47 -11.68
C LEU A 318 22.13 -4.92 -11.26
N CYS A 319 23.16 -5.78 -11.36
CA CYS A 319 23.07 -7.19 -11.00
C CYS A 319 22.75 -7.37 -9.50
N ILE A 320 23.44 -6.66 -8.62
CA ILE A 320 23.24 -6.73 -7.17
C ILE A 320 21.83 -6.25 -6.81
N ALA A 321 21.37 -5.14 -7.40
CA ALA A 321 20.08 -4.56 -7.10
C ALA A 321 18.90 -5.44 -7.55
N LEU A 322 19.01 -6.16 -8.67
CA LEU A 322 17.96 -7.03 -9.17
C LEU A 322 17.98 -8.44 -8.57
N ALA A 323 19.10 -8.91 -8.07
CA ALA A 323 19.27 -10.30 -7.63
C ALA A 323 18.15 -10.79 -6.67
N PRO A 324 17.75 -10.05 -5.62
CA PRO A 324 16.67 -10.49 -4.73
C PRO A 324 15.32 -10.65 -5.44
N PHE A 325 15.05 -9.82 -6.46
CA PHE A 325 13.76 -9.71 -7.13
C PHE A 325 13.60 -10.65 -8.34
N CYS A 326 14.63 -11.41 -8.65
CA CYS A 326 14.61 -12.37 -9.76
C CYS A 326 14.07 -13.76 -9.35
N GLY A 327 13.37 -13.90 -8.22
CA GLY A 327 12.81 -15.18 -7.76
C GLY A 327 13.76 -15.98 -6.85
N ILE A 328 14.93 -15.44 -6.50
CA ILE A 328 15.85 -16.02 -5.51
C ILE A 328 15.25 -15.93 -4.11
N VAL A 329 14.60 -14.78 -3.82
CA VAL A 329 13.84 -14.57 -2.59
C VAL A 329 12.36 -14.63 -2.93
N PRO A 330 11.54 -15.41 -2.20
CA PRO A 330 10.09 -15.41 -2.40
C PRO A 330 9.53 -14.02 -2.07
N ILE A 331 8.95 -13.35 -3.06
CA ILE A 331 8.35 -12.04 -2.90
C ILE A 331 6.86 -12.16 -3.24
N TYR A 332 6.03 -11.51 -2.44
CA TYR A 332 4.58 -11.56 -2.51
C TYR A 332 3.99 -11.39 -3.93
N GLN A 333 4.39 -10.36 -4.67
CA GLN A 333 3.88 -10.12 -6.03
C GLN A 333 4.75 -10.76 -7.14
N GLY A 334 5.79 -11.51 -6.77
CA GLY A 334 6.74 -12.09 -7.71
C GLY A 334 7.55 -11.03 -8.45
N MET A 335 6.92 -10.27 -9.36
CA MET A 335 7.55 -9.18 -10.11
C MET A 335 6.77 -7.86 -9.93
N ALA A 336 7.49 -6.72 -9.88
CA ALA A 336 6.90 -5.38 -9.86
C ALA A 336 7.87 -4.34 -10.44
N GLU A 337 7.34 -3.31 -11.09
CA GLU A 337 8.15 -2.25 -11.70
C GLU A 337 8.97 -1.48 -10.66
N ARG A 338 8.41 -1.25 -9.47
CA ARG A 338 9.07 -0.55 -8.36
C ARG A 338 10.40 -1.16 -7.91
N TYR A 339 10.63 -2.46 -8.13
CA TYR A 339 11.90 -3.10 -7.77
C TYR A 339 13.07 -2.68 -8.66
N THR A 340 12.80 -2.04 -9.80
CA THR A 340 13.83 -1.48 -10.67
C THR A 340 14.41 -0.17 -10.16
N TYR A 341 13.80 0.47 -9.17
CA TYR A 341 14.16 1.83 -8.72
C TYR A 341 15.64 1.95 -8.32
N VAL A 342 16.16 1.01 -7.55
CA VAL A 342 17.60 0.96 -7.20
C VAL A 342 18.44 0.55 -8.40
N ALA A 343 17.99 -0.46 -9.14
CA ALA A 343 18.74 -1.08 -10.23
C ALA A 343 18.98 -0.12 -11.40
N ALA A 344 18.01 0.73 -11.68
CA ALA A 344 18.03 1.68 -12.78
C ALA A 344 19.20 2.69 -12.68
N LEU A 345 19.64 3.05 -11.47
CA LEU A 345 20.81 3.90 -11.28
C LEU A 345 22.07 3.26 -11.89
N GLY A 346 22.26 1.96 -11.65
CA GLY A 346 23.38 1.21 -12.21
C GLY A 346 23.31 1.10 -13.73
N LEU A 347 22.11 0.83 -14.27
CA LEU A 347 21.91 0.77 -15.72
C LEU A 347 22.25 2.10 -16.40
N VAL A 348 21.76 3.22 -15.87
CA VAL A 348 22.04 4.56 -16.41
C VAL A 348 23.51 4.88 -16.30
N LEU A 349 24.16 4.56 -15.18
CA LEU A 349 25.62 4.73 -15.02
C LEU A 349 26.41 3.93 -16.06
N ALA A 350 26.01 2.70 -16.34
CA ALA A 350 26.67 1.88 -17.36
C ALA A 350 26.51 2.47 -18.78
N ILE A 351 25.30 2.92 -19.13
CA ILE A 351 25.01 3.51 -20.46
C ILE A 351 25.78 4.82 -20.64
N VAL A 352 25.66 5.75 -19.70
CA VAL A 352 26.29 7.08 -19.80
C VAL A 352 27.82 6.96 -19.67
N GLY A 353 28.29 6.04 -18.81
CA GLY A 353 29.71 5.69 -18.70
C GLY A 353 30.26 5.17 -20.02
N LEU A 354 29.57 4.22 -20.67
CA LEU A 354 29.99 3.71 -21.98
C LEU A 354 30.11 4.83 -23.02
N LEU A 355 29.09 5.70 -23.10
CA LEU A 355 29.10 6.83 -24.04
C LEU A 355 30.27 7.81 -23.81
N SER A 356 30.71 7.97 -22.56
CA SER A 356 31.84 8.86 -22.24
C SER A 356 33.17 8.37 -22.83
N HIS A 357 33.29 7.06 -23.06
CA HIS A 357 34.50 6.43 -23.63
C HIS A 357 34.47 6.26 -25.17
N LEU A 358 33.31 6.46 -25.78
CA LEU A 358 33.20 6.42 -27.25
C LEU A 358 33.89 7.63 -27.88
N LYS A 359 34.42 7.45 -29.09
CA LYS A 359 35.15 8.49 -29.84
C LYS A 359 34.41 8.90 -31.11
N SER A 360 34.66 10.17 -31.53
CA SER A 360 34.21 10.68 -32.83
C SER A 360 32.69 10.47 -33.07
N TRP A 361 32.33 10.09 -34.28
CA TRP A 361 30.93 9.95 -34.73
C TRP A 361 30.13 8.92 -33.95
N THR A 362 30.75 7.86 -33.45
CA THR A 362 30.07 6.85 -32.62
C THR A 362 29.54 7.43 -31.30
N ARG A 363 30.30 8.38 -30.71
CA ARG A 363 29.85 9.13 -29.54
C ARG A 363 28.68 10.03 -29.87
N SER A 364 28.74 10.75 -31.00
CA SER A 364 27.65 11.63 -31.42
C SER A 364 26.37 10.83 -31.67
N LEU A 365 26.46 9.72 -32.42
CA LEU A 365 25.31 8.82 -32.64
C LEU A 365 24.75 8.29 -31.34
N GLY A 366 25.60 7.84 -30.41
CA GLY A 366 25.18 7.37 -29.10
C GLY A 366 24.50 8.46 -28.27
N LEU A 367 24.97 9.70 -28.32
CA LEU A 367 24.35 10.86 -27.66
C LEU A 367 22.97 11.16 -28.27
N TYR A 368 22.81 11.15 -29.59
CA TYR A 368 21.50 11.32 -30.23
C TYR A 368 20.51 10.20 -29.78
N ALA A 369 20.98 8.96 -29.78
CA ALA A 369 20.16 7.82 -29.29
C ALA A 369 19.76 7.99 -27.82
N LEU A 370 20.69 8.45 -26.96
CA LEU A 370 20.41 8.73 -25.56
C LEU A 370 19.40 9.87 -25.40
N ILE A 371 19.58 10.98 -26.13
CA ILE A 371 18.64 12.10 -26.08
C ILE A 371 17.24 11.65 -26.54
N PHE A 372 17.17 10.89 -27.64
CA PHE A 372 15.90 10.32 -28.10
C PHE A 372 15.25 9.42 -27.03
N TRP A 373 16.01 8.50 -26.44
CA TRP A 373 15.52 7.59 -25.41
C TRP A 373 15.02 8.33 -24.17
N VAL A 374 15.77 9.33 -23.70
CA VAL A 374 15.37 10.16 -22.55
C VAL A 374 14.12 10.99 -22.87
N SER A 375 14.08 11.64 -24.04
CA SER A 375 12.93 12.45 -24.46
C SER A 375 11.66 11.61 -24.59
N TRP A 376 11.78 10.43 -25.20
CA TRP A 376 10.70 9.46 -25.27
C TRP A 376 10.30 8.96 -23.86
N GLY A 377 11.27 8.71 -22.99
CA GLY A 377 11.04 8.33 -21.58
C GLY A 377 10.27 9.42 -20.83
N VAL A 378 10.65 10.68 -20.97
CA VAL A 378 9.95 11.82 -20.37
C VAL A 378 8.51 11.94 -20.89
N TRP A 379 8.30 11.77 -22.19
CA TRP A 379 6.95 11.73 -22.74
C TRP A 379 6.12 10.59 -22.15
N ARG A 380 6.69 9.37 -22.06
CA ARG A 380 6.05 8.21 -21.43
C ARG A 380 5.76 8.44 -19.95
N LEU A 381 6.68 9.06 -19.21
CA LEU A 381 6.49 9.40 -17.81
C LEU A 381 5.29 10.34 -17.61
N ASN A 382 5.20 11.41 -18.41
CA ASN A 382 4.07 12.33 -18.34
C ASN A 382 2.73 11.64 -18.63
N ALA A 383 2.69 10.71 -19.61
CA ALA A 383 1.50 9.92 -19.87
C ALA A 383 1.18 8.97 -18.70
N ARG A 384 2.20 8.30 -18.15
CA ARG A 384 2.00 7.34 -17.04
C ARG A 384 1.57 8.01 -15.73
N VAL A 385 2.06 9.20 -15.46
CA VAL A 385 1.68 9.98 -14.28
C VAL A 385 0.18 10.31 -14.28
N LEU A 386 -0.41 10.53 -15.46
CA LEU A 386 -1.85 10.77 -15.60
C LEU A 386 -2.69 9.52 -15.30
N ASP A 387 -2.13 8.32 -15.42
CA ASP A 387 -2.82 7.08 -15.07
C ASP A 387 -3.08 7.00 -13.55
N TRP A 388 -2.24 7.65 -12.73
CA TRP A 388 -2.32 7.65 -11.26
C TRP A 388 -3.33 8.67 -10.68
N ARG A 389 -4.10 9.37 -11.52
CA ARG A 389 -5.05 10.40 -11.07
C ARG A 389 -6.23 9.84 -10.27
N ASP A 390 -6.69 8.62 -10.61
CA ASP A 390 -7.81 7.91 -10.00
C ASP A 390 -7.66 6.39 -10.22
N GLU A 391 -8.39 5.59 -9.43
CA GLU A 391 -8.29 4.13 -9.46
C GLU A 391 -8.75 3.51 -10.79
N ILE A 392 -9.83 4.02 -11.38
CA ILE A 392 -10.36 3.51 -12.65
C ILE A 392 -9.32 3.66 -13.76
N SER A 393 -8.71 4.84 -13.85
CA SER A 393 -7.66 5.13 -14.83
C SER A 393 -6.44 4.23 -14.62
N LEU A 394 -6.00 4.08 -13.36
CA LEU A 394 -4.84 3.27 -12.99
C LEU A 394 -5.02 1.79 -13.35
N TYR A 395 -6.16 1.20 -12.94
CA TYR A 395 -6.42 -0.21 -13.18
C TYR A 395 -6.70 -0.50 -14.64
N ALA A 396 -7.47 0.36 -15.34
CA ALA A 396 -7.74 0.19 -16.76
C ALA A 396 -6.46 0.21 -17.60
N LYS A 397 -5.56 1.18 -17.34
CA LYS A 397 -4.27 1.26 -18.02
C LYS A 397 -3.32 0.12 -17.67
N SER A 398 -3.32 -0.32 -16.42
CA SER A 398 -2.53 -1.48 -16.00
C SER A 398 -3.03 -2.76 -16.67
N LEU A 399 -4.35 -2.90 -16.85
CA LEU A 399 -4.96 -4.05 -17.52
C LEU A 399 -4.59 -4.13 -19.03
N GLU A 400 -4.32 -3.01 -19.71
CA GLU A 400 -3.79 -3.03 -21.08
C GLU A 400 -2.42 -3.73 -21.15
N ALA A 401 -1.61 -3.64 -20.10
CA ALA A 401 -0.31 -4.30 -20.02
C ALA A 401 -0.42 -5.76 -19.55
N THR A 402 -1.33 -6.05 -18.64
CA THR A 402 -1.56 -7.38 -18.04
C THR A 402 -3.02 -7.81 -18.16
N PRO A 403 -3.52 -8.10 -19.39
CA PRO A 403 -4.96 -8.34 -19.66
C PRO A 403 -5.52 -9.61 -18.99
N LYS A 404 -4.66 -10.50 -18.51
CA LYS A 404 -5.04 -11.75 -17.82
C LYS A 404 -4.94 -11.63 -16.29
N SER A 405 -4.81 -10.44 -15.73
CA SER A 405 -4.79 -10.25 -14.28
C SER A 405 -6.21 -10.25 -13.72
N SER A 406 -6.59 -11.31 -13.01
CA SER A 406 -7.86 -11.38 -12.29
C SER A 406 -7.92 -10.35 -11.16
N VAL A 407 -6.76 -9.99 -10.58
CA VAL A 407 -6.64 -8.97 -9.52
C VAL A 407 -7.00 -7.58 -10.06
N LEU A 408 -6.45 -7.18 -11.21
CA LEU A 408 -6.79 -5.89 -11.81
C LEU A 408 -8.25 -5.81 -12.25
N LEU A 409 -8.79 -6.90 -12.76
CA LEU A 409 -10.22 -6.97 -13.11
C LEU A 409 -11.10 -6.82 -11.87
N TYR A 410 -10.74 -7.48 -10.77
CA TYR A 410 -11.45 -7.35 -9.51
C TYR A 410 -11.38 -5.92 -8.98
N ASN A 411 -10.19 -5.32 -8.88
CA ASN A 411 -10.01 -3.95 -8.39
C ASN A 411 -10.74 -2.92 -9.27
N LEU A 412 -10.75 -3.13 -10.59
CA LEU A 412 -11.52 -2.27 -11.51
C LEU A 412 -13.03 -2.42 -11.28
N GLY A 413 -13.49 -3.63 -10.95
CA GLY A 413 -14.87 -3.89 -10.53
C GLY A 413 -15.21 -3.15 -9.23
N VAL A 414 -14.33 -3.15 -8.23
CA VAL A 414 -14.50 -2.39 -6.98
C VAL A 414 -14.58 -0.89 -7.26
N ALA A 415 -13.64 -0.35 -8.04
CA ALA A 415 -13.62 1.08 -8.37
C ALA A 415 -14.89 1.54 -9.11
N PHE A 416 -15.45 0.71 -10.01
CA PHE A 416 -16.73 1.02 -10.64
C PHE A 416 -17.91 0.90 -9.67
N ALA A 417 -17.89 -0.04 -8.73
CA ALA A 417 -18.93 -0.15 -7.72
C ALA A 417 -18.97 1.09 -6.81
N GLU A 418 -17.80 1.55 -6.35
CA GLU A 418 -17.65 2.77 -5.55
C GLU A 418 -18.06 4.03 -6.33
N ALA A 419 -17.81 4.06 -7.64
CA ALA A 419 -18.29 5.12 -8.52
C ALA A 419 -19.79 5.03 -8.84
N GLY A 420 -20.53 4.04 -8.31
CA GLY A 420 -21.95 3.83 -8.53
C GLY A 420 -22.32 3.15 -9.86
N ASP A 421 -21.34 2.73 -10.66
CA ASP A 421 -21.58 2.01 -11.93
C ASP A 421 -21.67 0.48 -11.71
N ALA A 422 -22.77 0.07 -11.11
CA ALA A 422 -23.05 -1.33 -10.79
C ALA A 422 -22.98 -2.25 -12.03
N SER A 423 -23.33 -1.74 -13.21
CA SER A 423 -23.31 -2.52 -14.44
C SER A 423 -21.90 -2.89 -14.88
N LYS A 424 -20.99 -1.92 -14.88
CA LYS A 424 -19.57 -2.18 -15.17
C LYS A 424 -18.92 -3.02 -14.07
N ALA A 425 -19.23 -2.75 -12.81
CA ALA A 425 -18.72 -3.54 -11.69
C ALA A 425 -19.03 -5.04 -11.89
N ALA A 426 -20.29 -5.38 -12.22
CA ALA A 426 -20.69 -6.76 -12.47
C ALA A 426 -19.89 -7.41 -13.62
N VAL A 427 -19.68 -6.70 -14.72
CA VAL A 427 -18.90 -7.19 -15.86
C VAL A 427 -17.46 -7.50 -15.46
N TYR A 428 -16.82 -6.61 -14.71
CA TYR A 428 -15.42 -6.80 -14.31
C TYR A 428 -15.26 -7.88 -13.25
N TYR A 429 -16.17 -7.99 -12.27
CA TYR A 429 -16.17 -9.11 -11.31
C TYR A 429 -16.36 -10.45 -12.04
N GLN A 430 -17.31 -10.53 -13.00
CA GLN A 430 -17.51 -11.75 -13.77
C GLN A 430 -16.26 -12.14 -14.56
N ARG A 431 -15.61 -11.19 -15.24
CA ARG A 431 -14.36 -11.45 -15.96
C ARG A 431 -13.24 -11.91 -15.03
N ALA A 432 -13.15 -11.36 -13.80
CA ALA A 432 -12.19 -11.81 -12.80
C ALA A 432 -12.45 -13.27 -12.41
N ILE A 433 -13.72 -13.65 -12.23
CA ILE A 433 -14.14 -15.01 -11.91
C ILE A 433 -13.90 -15.98 -13.09
N ASP A 434 -14.10 -15.52 -14.31
CA ASP A 434 -13.86 -16.34 -15.52
C ASP A 434 -12.37 -16.69 -15.66
N LEU A 435 -11.46 -15.74 -15.30
CA LEU A 435 -10.02 -15.99 -15.29
C LEU A 435 -9.55 -16.80 -14.08
N ASN A 436 -10.13 -16.54 -12.92
CA ASN A 436 -9.85 -17.26 -11.68
C ASN A 436 -11.15 -17.72 -11.02
N PRO A 437 -11.67 -18.92 -11.37
CA PRO A 437 -12.92 -19.44 -10.81
C PRO A 437 -12.93 -19.64 -9.29
N ARG A 438 -11.78 -19.55 -8.63
CA ARG A 438 -11.62 -19.67 -7.18
C ARG A 438 -11.41 -18.31 -6.48
N TYR A 439 -11.63 -17.19 -7.17
CA TYR A 439 -11.44 -15.86 -6.59
C TYR A 439 -12.65 -15.49 -5.70
N THR A 440 -12.61 -15.91 -4.44
CA THR A 440 -13.75 -15.77 -3.49
C THR A 440 -14.19 -14.34 -3.31
N SER A 441 -13.26 -13.37 -3.16
CA SER A 441 -13.62 -11.94 -3.01
C SER A 441 -14.43 -11.41 -4.20
N ALA A 442 -14.05 -11.78 -5.42
CA ALA A 442 -14.82 -11.37 -6.62
C ALA A 442 -16.23 -11.99 -6.64
N ILE A 443 -16.34 -13.25 -6.21
CA ILE A 443 -17.63 -13.96 -6.11
C ILE A 443 -18.51 -13.29 -5.04
N ILE A 444 -17.96 -12.96 -3.88
CA ILE A 444 -18.68 -12.28 -2.78
C ILE A 444 -19.17 -10.91 -3.26
N ASN A 445 -18.29 -10.08 -3.83
CA ASN A 445 -18.66 -8.74 -4.27
C ASN A 445 -19.69 -8.74 -5.40
N LEU A 446 -19.64 -9.71 -6.31
CA LEU A 446 -20.69 -9.90 -7.29
C LEU A 446 -22.02 -10.32 -6.60
N GLY A 447 -21.94 -11.13 -5.55
CA GLY A 447 -23.08 -11.50 -4.70
C GLY A 447 -23.70 -10.28 -4.01
N ASN A 448 -22.86 -9.40 -3.40
CA ASN A 448 -23.29 -8.15 -2.78
C ASN A 448 -24.01 -7.23 -3.79
N LEU A 449 -23.47 -7.15 -5.00
CA LEU A 449 -24.06 -6.36 -6.06
C LEU A 449 -25.46 -6.89 -6.46
N PHE A 450 -25.60 -8.21 -6.61
CA PHE A 450 -26.93 -8.80 -6.90
C PHE A 450 -27.89 -8.65 -5.71
N GLN A 451 -27.41 -8.68 -4.47
CA GLN A 451 -28.22 -8.45 -3.29
C GLN A 451 -28.78 -7.02 -3.29
N SER A 452 -27.93 -6.01 -3.55
CA SER A 452 -28.36 -4.62 -3.61
C SER A 452 -29.38 -4.35 -4.74
N GLN A 453 -29.34 -5.15 -5.82
CA GLN A 453 -30.31 -5.12 -6.92
C GLN A 453 -31.58 -5.94 -6.65
N GLY A 454 -31.73 -6.54 -5.46
CA GLY A 454 -32.86 -7.39 -5.10
C GLY A 454 -32.85 -8.78 -5.74
N ASN A 455 -31.76 -9.17 -6.40
CA ASN A 455 -31.62 -10.51 -6.99
C ASN A 455 -31.07 -11.52 -5.99
N TYR A 456 -31.83 -11.76 -4.94
CA TYR A 456 -31.43 -12.58 -3.80
C TYR A 456 -31.08 -14.03 -4.14
N SER A 457 -31.73 -14.59 -5.17
CA SER A 457 -31.44 -15.97 -5.61
C SER A 457 -30.02 -16.11 -6.17
N LYS A 458 -29.59 -15.17 -7.05
CA LYS A 458 -28.23 -15.17 -7.59
C LYS A 458 -27.21 -14.86 -6.50
N SER A 459 -27.50 -13.90 -5.62
CA SER A 459 -26.66 -13.56 -4.47
C SER A 459 -26.41 -14.79 -3.59
N ALA A 460 -27.47 -15.50 -3.18
CA ALA A 460 -27.35 -16.72 -2.36
C ALA A 460 -26.51 -17.82 -3.04
N ALA A 461 -26.68 -18.00 -4.36
CA ALA A 461 -25.89 -18.98 -5.11
C ALA A 461 -24.40 -18.64 -5.12
N LEU A 462 -24.06 -17.35 -5.26
CA LEU A 462 -22.66 -16.87 -5.23
C LEU A 462 -22.04 -17.02 -3.84
N TYR A 463 -22.73 -16.63 -2.78
CA TYR A 463 -22.19 -16.80 -1.42
C TYR A 463 -22.00 -18.28 -1.06
N LYS A 464 -22.95 -19.16 -1.42
CA LYS A 464 -22.78 -20.61 -1.24
C LYS A 464 -21.57 -21.14 -2.03
N ARG A 465 -21.35 -20.63 -3.25
CA ARG A 465 -20.16 -20.96 -4.03
C ARG A 465 -18.88 -20.48 -3.37
N ALA A 466 -18.85 -19.26 -2.83
CA ALA A 466 -17.69 -18.74 -2.10
C ALA A 466 -17.37 -19.60 -0.86
N ILE A 467 -18.37 -19.95 -0.06
CA ILE A 467 -18.23 -20.85 1.09
C ILE A 467 -17.72 -22.24 0.70
N ALA A 468 -18.22 -22.79 -0.41
CA ALA A 468 -17.75 -24.09 -0.89
C ALA A 468 -16.29 -24.07 -1.38
N LEU A 469 -15.81 -22.93 -1.89
CA LEU A 469 -14.42 -22.74 -2.34
C LEU A 469 -13.46 -22.48 -1.20
N ASP A 470 -13.88 -21.70 -0.22
CA ASP A 470 -13.13 -21.41 1.01
C ASP A 470 -14.08 -21.39 2.22
N PRO A 471 -14.30 -22.54 2.88
CA PRO A 471 -15.12 -22.60 4.08
C PRO A 471 -14.57 -21.85 5.30
N ARG A 472 -13.29 -21.43 5.23
CA ARG A 472 -12.61 -20.69 6.30
C ARG A 472 -12.63 -19.16 6.09
N ASP A 473 -13.30 -18.68 5.06
CA ASP A 473 -13.51 -17.26 4.87
C ASP A 473 -14.71 -16.77 5.69
N PRO A 474 -14.52 -15.99 6.80
CA PRO A 474 -15.62 -15.50 7.62
C PRO A 474 -16.52 -14.53 6.84
N ASP A 475 -15.98 -13.77 5.88
CA ASP A 475 -16.73 -12.75 5.15
C ASP A 475 -17.84 -13.37 4.29
N ALA A 476 -17.58 -14.55 3.71
CA ALA A 476 -18.60 -15.29 2.97
C ALA A 476 -19.77 -15.73 3.87
N TRP A 477 -19.47 -16.14 5.10
CA TRP A 477 -20.47 -16.52 6.09
C TRP A 477 -21.27 -15.31 6.60
N VAL A 478 -20.62 -14.17 6.85
CA VAL A 478 -21.31 -12.92 7.24
C VAL A 478 -22.27 -12.48 6.13
N ASN A 479 -21.79 -12.43 4.89
CA ASN A 479 -22.62 -11.94 3.77
C ASN A 479 -23.85 -12.82 3.51
N ILE A 480 -23.72 -14.16 3.60
CA ILE A 480 -24.90 -15.03 3.46
C ILE A 480 -25.82 -14.91 4.69
N GLY A 481 -25.27 -14.67 5.90
CA GLY A 481 -26.03 -14.36 7.11
C GLY A 481 -26.87 -13.11 6.94
N ASN A 482 -26.30 -12.04 6.44
CA ASN A 482 -26.97 -10.76 6.14
C ASN A 482 -28.10 -10.95 5.12
N LEU A 483 -27.85 -11.73 4.08
CA LEU A 483 -28.88 -12.06 3.10
C LEU A 483 -30.03 -12.86 3.73
N TYR A 484 -29.74 -13.85 4.57
CA TYR A 484 -30.77 -14.63 5.27
C TYR A 484 -31.57 -13.77 6.26
N LEU A 485 -30.91 -12.87 6.98
CA LEU A 485 -31.56 -11.94 7.89
C LEU A 485 -32.51 -10.98 7.13
N GLN A 486 -32.09 -10.49 5.96
CA GLN A 486 -32.91 -9.66 5.09
C GLN A 486 -34.14 -10.41 4.54
N LEU A 487 -34.02 -11.71 4.30
CA LEU A 487 -35.09 -12.58 3.85
C LEU A 487 -35.95 -13.15 5.00
N ALA A 488 -35.73 -12.69 6.25
CA ALA A 488 -36.37 -13.19 7.47
C ALA A 488 -36.14 -14.71 7.73
N LEU A 489 -35.09 -15.27 7.15
CA LEU A 489 -34.66 -16.65 7.38
C LEU A 489 -33.74 -16.70 8.62
N ASN A 490 -34.27 -16.26 9.76
CA ASN A 490 -33.51 -15.94 10.96
C ASN A 490 -32.68 -17.11 11.50
N GLN A 491 -33.22 -18.37 11.45
CA GLN A 491 -32.49 -19.56 11.89
C GLN A 491 -31.24 -19.83 11.00
N GLN A 492 -31.35 -19.60 9.70
CA GLN A 492 -30.22 -19.78 8.79
C GLN A 492 -29.19 -18.65 8.97
N ALA A 493 -29.65 -17.42 9.23
CA ALA A 493 -28.79 -16.29 9.56
C ALA A 493 -27.96 -16.57 10.83
N LYS A 494 -28.61 -17.04 11.92
CA LYS A 494 -27.94 -17.44 13.16
C LYS A 494 -26.80 -18.43 12.89
N VAL A 495 -27.08 -19.53 12.19
CA VAL A 495 -26.06 -20.55 11.85
C VAL A 495 -24.91 -19.96 11.03
N ALA A 496 -25.18 -19.06 10.09
CA ALA A 496 -24.15 -18.43 9.28
C ALA A 496 -23.23 -17.54 10.14
N TYR A 497 -23.79 -16.70 11.01
CA TYR A 497 -23.00 -15.85 11.90
C TYR A 497 -22.21 -16.67 12.94
N GLU A 498 -22.78 -17.75 13.48
CA GLU A 498 -22.05 -18.67 14.37
C GLU A 498 -20.81 -19.26 13.68
N ASN A 499 -20.91 -19.65 12.40
CA ASN A 499 -19.76 -20.10 11.60
C ASN A 499 -18.74 -18.98 11.40
N ALA A 500 -19.17 -17.77 11.07
CA ALA A 500 -18.27 -16.62 10.93
C ALA A 500 -17.49 -16.33 12.22
N ILE A 501 -18.19 -16.31 13.36
CA ILE A 501 -17.63 -16.06 14.68
C ILE A 501 -16.69 -17.19 15.14
N ALA A 502 -16.98 -18.44 14.76
CA ALA A 502 -16.07 -19.56 15.03
C ALA A 502 -14.73 -19.42 14.29
N LEU A 503 -14.74 -18.79 13.12
CA LEU A 503 -13.54 -18.51 12.33
C LEU A 503 -12.80 -17.23 12.79
N LYS A 504 -13.56 -16.20 13.21
CA LYS A 504 -13.03 -14.91 13.66
C LYS A 504 -13.79 -14.47 14.93
N SER A 505 -13.34 -14.95 16.08
CA SER A 505 -14.04 -14.83 17.36
C SER A 505 -14.19 -13.39 17.91
N ASN A 506 -13.45 -12.44 17.35
CA ASN A 506 -13.47 -11.02 17.69
C ASN A 506 -14.08 -10.15 16.59
N ASP A 507 -14.87 -10.72 15.68
CA ASP A 507 -15.62 -9.97 14.67
C ASP A 507 -16.85 -9.33 15.31
N VAL A 508 -16.71 -8.05 15.67
CA VAL A 508 -17.74 -7.32 16.42
C VAL A 508 -19.04 -7.21 15.63
N GLU A 509 -18.94 -6.95 14.32
CA GLU A 509 -20.12 -6.82 13.45
C GLU A 509 -20.89 -8.15 13.35
N ALA A 510 -20.17 -9.26 13.11
CA ALA A 510 -20.80 -10.58 13.08
C ALA A 510 -21.47 -10.95 14.42
N ILE A 511 -20.89 -10.52 15.55
CA ILE A 511 -21.48 -10.77 16.88
C ILE A 511 -22.74 -9.94 17.07
N ILE A 512 -22.79 -8.68 16.64
CA ILE A 512 -23.97 -7.82 16.68
C ILE A 512 -25.08 -8.40 15.81
N ASP A 513 -24.75 -8.81 14.58
CA ASP A 513 -25.70 -9.40 13.64
C ASP A 513 -26.26 -10.73 14.13
N LEU A 514 -25.45 -11.55 14.86
CA LEU A 514 -25.93 -12.72 15.57
C LEU A 514 -26.97 -12.31 16.63
N GLY A 515 -26.70 -11.25 17.40
CA GLY A 515 -27.65 -10.70 18.37
C GLY A 515 -28.98 -10.32 17.72
N ALA A 516 -28.94 -9.64 16.59
CA ALA A 516 -30.13 -9.28 15.81
C ALA A 516 -30.89 -10.51 15.30
N ALA A 517 -30.18 -11.54 14.84
CA ALA A 517 -30.82 -12.80 14.43
C ALA A 517 -31.51 -13.52 15.61
N LEU A 518 -30.85 -13.57 16.77
CA LEU A 518 -31.40 -14.17 18.01
C LEU A 518 -32.62 -13.39 18.50
N GLN A 519 -32.58 -12.06 18.49
CA GLN A 519 -33.69 -11.19 18.84
C GLN A 519 -34.92 -11.47 17.95
N ARG A 520 -34.72 -11.60 16.62
CA ARG A 520 -35.80 -11.94 15.67
C ARG A 520 -36.35 -13.36 15.87
N LEU A 521 -35.58 -14.27 16.45
CA LEU A 521 -36.00 -15.61 16.81
C LEU A 521 -36.76 -15.65 18.16
N GLY A 522 -36.78 -14.54 18.91
CA GLY A 522 -37.35 -14.46 20.23
C GLY A 522 -36.43 -14.93 21.36
N ASP A 523 -35.18 -15.26 21.06
CA ASP A 523 -34.14 -15.58 22.05
C ASP A 523 -33.52 -14.29 22.59
N LEU A 524 -34.28 -13.55 23.42
CA LEU A 524 -33.87 -12.26 23.95
C LEU A 524 -32.63 -12.37 24.83
N SER A 525 -32.53 -13.44 25.65
CA SER A 525 -31.36 -13.68 26.49
C SER A 525 -30.10 -13.96 25.70
N GLY A 526 -30.21 -14.74 24.62
CA GLY A 526 -29.09 -14.97 23.70
C GLY A 526 -28.67 -13.69 22.97
N ALA A 527 -29.63 -12.84 22.58
CA ALA A 527 -29.34 -11.55 21.95
C ALA A 527 -28.61 -10.61 22.92
N GLU A 528 -29.05 -10.51 24.17
CA GLU A 528 -28.38 -9.70 25.20
C GLU A 528 -26.93 -10.13 25.40
N GLN A 529 -26.68 -11.44 25.53
CA GLN A 529 -25.32 -11.98 25.66
C GLN A 529 -24.46 -11.66 24.45
N ALA A 530 -25.01 -11.72 23.23
CA ALA A 530 -24.28 -11.37 22.00
C ALA A 530 -23.89 -9.88 21.99
N TYR A 531 -24.80 -8.97 22.30
CA TYR A 531 -24.51 -7.55 22.36
C TYR A 531 -23.51 -7.18 23.45
N GLN A 532 -23.63 -7.78 24.65
CA GLN A 532 -22.66 -7.61 25.72
C GLN A 532 -21.28 -8.15 25.34
N ARG A 533 -21.22 -9.27 24.62
CA ARG A 533 -19.95 -9.78 24.06
C ARG A 533 -19.36 -8.84 23.04
N ALA A 534 -20.15 -8.24 22.16
CA ALA A 534 -19.68 -7.23 21.19
C ALA A 534 -19.06 -6.03 21.91
N ILE A 535 -19.72 -5.52 22.96
CA ILE A 535 -19.21 -4.43 23.80
C ILE A 535 -17.90 -4.84 24.51
N ALA A 536 -17.80 -6.07 24.99
CA ALA A 536 -16.58 -6.55 25.64
C ALA A 536 -15.40 -6.67 24.68
N VAL A 537 -15.65 -6.97 23.40
CA VAL A 537 -14.63 -7.05 22.34
C VAL A 537 -14.20 -5.64 21.88
N ASP A 538 -15.17 -4.75 21.64
CA ASP A 538 -14.92 -3.35 21.30
C ASP A 538 -15.83 -2.40 22.10
N PRO A 539 -15.34 -1.87 23.23
CA PRO A 539 -16.11 -0.94 24.06
C PRO A 539 -16.43 0.40 23.38
N SER A 540 -15.90 0.69 22.20
CA SER A 540 -16.18 1.94 21.47
C SER A 540 -17.30 1.81 20.44
N GLN A 541 -17.84 0.62 20.24
CA GLN A 541 -18.82 0.32 19.19
C GLN A 541 -20.22 0.79 19.56
N ALA A 542 -20.61 1.97 19.10
CA ALA A 542 -21.90 2.61 19.41
C ALA A 542 -23.12 1.78 19.00
N SER A 543 -23.04 1.00 17.91
CA SER A 543 -24.13 0.13 17.45
C SER A 543 -24.47 -0.96 18.46
N ALA A 544 -23.48 -1.58 19.11
CA ALA A 544 -23.70 -2.61 20.10
C ALA A 544 -24.49 -2.09 21.33
N TYR A 545 -24.13 -0.91 21.81
CA TYR A 545 -24.89 -0.25 22.90
C TYR A 545 -26.32 0.13 22.46
N CYS A 546 -26.46 0.61 21.21
CA CYS A 546 -27.76 0.99 20.68
C CYS A 546 -28.70 -0.22 20.55
N ASP A 547 -28.19 -1.34 20.04
CA ASP A 547 -28.98 -2.56 19.84
C ASP A 547 -29.32 -3.23 21.19
N LEU A 548 -28.39 -3.21 22.15
CA LEU A 548 -28.67 -3.62 23.53
C LEU A 548 -29.73 -2.72 24.15
N GLY A 549 -29.65 -1.40 23.99
CA GLY A 549 -30.64 -0.46 24.46
C GLY A 549 -32.03 -0.67 23.84
N ALA A 550 -32.09 -0.98 22.54
CA ALA A 550 -33.34 -1.31 21.86
C ALA A 550 -33.95 -2.63 22.36
N LEU A 551 -33.11 -3.65 22.63
CA LEU A 551 -33.53 -4.90 23.19
C LEU A 551 -34.13 -4.72 24.62
N LEU A 552 -33.42 -3.98 25.50
CA LEU A 552 -33.88 -3.68 26.85
C LEU A 552 -35.19 -2.87 26.87
N LEU A 553 -35.36 -1.98 25.86
CA LEU A 553 -36.63 -1.25 25.68
C LEU A 553 -37.76 -2.20 25.29
N GLN A 554 -37.50 -3.17 24.43
CA GLN A 554 -38.46 -4.21 24.04
C GLN A 554 -38.88 -5.05 25.25
N GLU A 555 -37.98 -5.35 26.19
CA GLU A 555 -38.22 -6.05 27.42
C GLU A 555 -38.94 -5.19 28.50
N GLY A 556 -39.08 -3.88 28.23
CA GLY A 556 -39.69 -2.96 29.18
C GLY A 556 -38.75 -2.42 30.24
N ASN A 557 -37.47 -2.71 30.18
CA ASN A 557 -36.44 -2.19 31.09
C ASN A 557 -35.99 -0.79 30.67
N VAL A 558 -36.88 0.18 30.85
CA VAL A 558 -36.71 1.55 30.37
C VAL A 558 -35.45 2.25 30.94
N GLY A 559 -35.13 1.94 32.21
CA GLY A 559 -33.97 2.55 32.89
C GLY A 559 -32.64 2.13 32.25
N ALA A 560 -32.45 0.81 32.14
CA ALA A 560 -31.25 0.27 31.53
C ALA A 560 -31.18 0.61 30.03
N ALA A 561 -32.30 0.56 29.28
CA ALA A 561 -32.37 0.95 27.89
C ALA A 561 -31.86 2.38 27.68
N ARG A 562 -32.29 3.34 28.51
CA ARG A 562 -31.84 4.73 28.43
C ARG A 562 -30.34 4.86 28.67
N GLU A 563 -29.81 4.12 29.65
CA GLU A 563 -28.39 4.16 29.98
C GLU A 563 -27.55 3.68 28.80
N GLU A 564 -27.89 2.55 28.18
CA GLU A 564 -27.15 2.01 27.04
C GLU A 564 -27.25 2.89 25.80
N LEU A 565 -28.44 3.49 25.53
CA LEU A 565 -28.61 4.43 24.43
C LEU A 565 -27.79 5.72 24.61
N ILE A 566 -27.61 6.19 25.86
CA ILE A 566 -26.74 7.33 26.16
C ILE A 566 -25.27 6.95 25.91
N LYS A 567 -24.83 5.75 26.37
CA LYS A 567 -23.48 5.26 26.07
C LYS A 567 -23.21 5.16 24.57
N ALA A 568 -24.19 4.72 23.78
CA ALA A 568 -24.06 4.75 22.31
C ALA A 568 -23.75 6.16 21.79
N LEU A 569 -24.42 7.18 22.33
CA LEU A 569 -24.18 8.58 21.95
C LEU A 569 -22.88 9.14 22.52
N GLU A 570 -22.41 8.69 23.67
CA GLU A 570 -21.09 9.05 24.21
C GLU A 570 -19.97 8.59 23.29
N HIS A 571 -20.12 7.42 22.64
CA HIS A 571 -19.17 6.91 21.67
C HIS A 571 -19.34 7.52 20.28
N ASN A 572 -20.58 7.83 19.87
CA ASN A 572 -20.85 8.48 18.57
C ASN A 572 -22.04 9.43 18.66
N LEU A 573 -21.76 10.72 18.84
CA LEU A 573 -22.77 11.79 18.90
C LEU A 573 -23.60 11.94 17.62
N SER A 574 -23.14 11.42 16.50
CA SER A 574 -23.84 11.46 15.20
C SER A 574 -24.50 10.10 14.85
N TYR A 575 -24.84 9.28 15.83
CA TYR A 575 -25.45 7.98 15.59
C TYR A 575 -26.99 8.08 15.61
N ALA A 576 -27.60 8.33 14.44
CA ALA A 576 -29.03 8.55 14.28
C ALA A 576 -29.93 7.45 14.88
N PRO A 577 -29.58 6.11 14.81
CA PRO A 577 -30.40 5.06 15.42
C PRO A 577 -30.55 5.20 16.96
N ALA A 578 -29.52 5.68 17.65
CA ALA A 578 -29.63 5.88 19.10
C ALA A 578 -30.61 6.99 19.46
N TYR A 579 -30.63 8.12 18.72
CA TYR A 579 -31.64 9.15 18.87
C TYR A 579 -33.04 8.65 18.55
N PHE A 580 -33.19 7.83 17.49
CA PHE A 580 -34.46 7.22 17.16
C PHE A 580 -34.98 6.33 18.29
N ASN A 581 -34.14 5.45 18.86
CA ASN A 581 -34.51 4.57 19.96
C ASN A 581 -34.79 5.34 21.25
N LEU A 582 -34.08 6.44 21.55
CA LEU A 582 -34.42 7.37 22.63
C LEU A 582 -35.78 8.05 22.40
N GLY A 583 -36.09 8.40 21.17
CA GLY A 583 -37.40 8.91 20.78
C GLY A 583 -38.51 7.89 21.07
N ALA A 584 -38.31 6.62 20.71
CA ALA A 584 -39.23 5.52 20.99
C ALA A 584 -39.39 5.29 22.50
N LEU A 585 -38.29 5.34 23.26
CA LEU A 585 -38.29 5.25 24.71
C LEU A 585 -39.12 6.38 25.35
N TYR A 586 -38.95 7.64 24.93
CA TYR A 586 -39.69 8.76 25.44
C TYR A 586 -41.17 8.73 25.01
N GLU A 587 -41.50 8.18 23.84
CA GLU A 587 -42.90 7.93 23.45
C GLU A 587 -43.52 6.89 24.39
N GLN A 588 -42.85 5.79 24.67
CA GLN A 588 -43.34 4.74 25.57
C GLN A 588 -43.51 5.22 26.99
N THR A 589 -42.67 6.16 27.46
CA THR A 589 -42.77 6.73 28.83
C THR A 589 -43.68 7.93 28.94
N GLY A 590 -44.42 8.27 27.89
CA GLY A 590 -45.39 9.38 27.90
C GLY A 590 -44.77 10.77 27.94
N SER A 591 -43.58 10.94 27.36
CA SER A 591 -42.86 12.20 27.26
C SER A 591 -42.80 12.72 25.80
N PRO A 592 -43.93 13.12 25.20
CA PRO A 592 -44.05 13.41 23.76
C PRO A 592 -43.11 14.52 23.26
N SER A 593 -42.86 15.53 24.07
CA SER A 593 -41.96 16.64 23.69
C SER A 593 -40.53 16.16 23.51
N LEU A 594 -40.04 15.29 24.41
CA LEU A 594 -38.71 14.69 24.30
C LEU A 594 -38.64 13.72 23.13
N ALA A 595 -39.70 12.94 22.89
CA ALA A 595 -39.75 12.03 21.74
C ALA A 595 -39.62 12.80 20.41
N ILE A 596 -40.37 13.89 20.24
CA ILE A 596 -40.30 14.80 19.08
C ILE A 596 -38.89 15.37 18.91
N GLU A 597 -38.26 15.82 20.00
CA GLU A 597 -36.89 16.33 19.96
C GLU A 597 -35.88 15.27 19.47
N MET A 598 -35.96 14.05 20.02
CA MET A 598 -35.04 12.98 19.63
C MET A 598 -35.25 12.53 18.17
N TYR A 599 -36.48 12.40 17.69
CA TYR A 599 -36.76 12.09 16.30
C TYR A 599 -36.25 13.20 15.36
N LYS A 600 -36.35 14.49 15.73
CA LYS A 600 -35.76 15.58 14.97
C LYS A 600 -34.24 15.48 14.90
N LYS A 601 -33.56 15.20 16.03
CA LYS A 601 -32.12 14.98 16.05
C LYS A 601 -31.70 13.82 15.17
N ALA A 602 -32.45 12.71 15.15
CA ALA A 602 -32.19 11.61 14.26
C ALA A 602 -32.29 12.03 12.78
N LEU A 603 -33.29 12.86 12.42
CA LEU A 603 -33.46 13.38 11.05
C LEU A 603 -32.48 14.49 10.67
N ASP A 604 -31.98 15.26 11.63
CA ASP A 604 -30.92 16.26 11.39
C ASP A 604 -29.61 15.56 11.00
N ILE A 605 -29.35 14.37 11.57
CA ILE A 605 -28.18 13.55 11.26
C ILE A 605 -28.41 12.74 9.98
N GLN A 606 -29.58 12.11 9.84
CA GLN A 606 -29.95 11.27 8.71
C GLN A 606 -31.31 11.72 8.13
N PRO A 607 -31.35 12.65 7.16
CA PRO A 607 -32.58 13.22 6.63
C PRO A 607 -33.53 12.22 5.94
N ASP A 608 -33.01 11.10 5.46
CA ASP A 608 -33.75 10.04 4.77
C ASP A 608 -34.23 8.90 5.72
N TYR A 609 -34.08 9.06 7.04
CA TYR A 609 -34.49 8.06 8.03
C TYR A 609 -36.03 7.99 8.14
N GLN A 610 -36.65 7.16 7.28
CA GLN A 610 -38.11 7.09 7.15
C GLN A 610 -38.86 6.76 8.44
N HIS A 611 -38.34 5.81 9.25
CA HIS A 611 -38.96 5.46 10.52
C HIS A 611 -39.01 6.63 11.51
N ALA A 612 -37.92 7.40 11.60
CA ALA A 612 -37.89 8.59 12.44
C ALA A 612 -38.89 9.64 11.95
N ARG A 613 -39.00 9.83 10.64
CA ARG A 613 -39.96 10.77 10.02
C ARG A 613 -41.40 10.35 10.31
N SER A 614 -41.76 9.12 10.08
CA SER A 614 -43.12 8.61 10.32
C SER A 614 -43.50 8.72 11.79
N ASN A 615 -42.57 8.42 12.72
CA ASN A 615 -42.81 8.54 14.14
C ASN A 615 -42.95 10.03 14.58
N LEU A 616 -42.13 10.93 14.01
CA LEU A 616 -42.23 12.36 14.26
C LEU A 616 -43.57 12.90 13.82
N GLU A 617 -44.02 12.63 12.60
CA GLU A 617 -45.32 13.07 12.06
C GLU A 617 -46.48 12.57 12.93
N ARG A 618 -46.44 11.31 13.36
CA ARG A 618 -47.42 10.69 14.26
C ARG A 618 -47.46 11.41 15.62
N MET A 619 -46.31 11.78 16.19
CA MET A 619 -46.22 12.45 17.46
C MET A 619 -46.67 13.91 17.39
N GLU A 620 -46.29 14.63 16.33
CA GLU A 620 -46.75 16.03 16.11
C GLU A 620 -48.26 16.11 15.90
N ALA A 621 -48.84 15.13 15.19
CA ALA A 621 -50.30 15.05 15.03
C ALA A 621 -51.03 14.81 16.36
N ARG A 622 -50.46 13.99 17.27
CA ARG A 622 -51.04 13.70 18.57
C ARG A 622 -50.96 14.87 19.54
N THR A 623 -49.90 15.69 19.45
CA THR A 623 -49.65 16.79 20.36
C THR A 623 -50.22 18.14 19.87
N GLY A 624 -50.77 18.17 18.67
CA GLY A 624 -51.28 19.43 18.05
C GLY A 624 -50.18 20.41 17.64
N THR A 625 -48.94 20.00 17.64
CA THR A 625 -47.76 20.82 17.31
C THR A 625 -47.35 20.73 15.85
N SER A 626 -48.27 20.28 14.96
CA SER A 626 -47.98 20.18 13.52
C SER A 626 -47.68 21.57 12.94
N THR A 627 -46.41 21.87 12.70
CA THR A 627 -46.02 23.00 11.84
C THR A 627 -46.25 22.54 10.39
N ALA A 628 -47.47 22.76 9.89
CA ALA A 628 -47.76 22.69 8.46
C ALA A 628 -46.90 23.76 7.75
N LYS A 629 -45.68 23.39 7.35
CA LYS A 629 -44.92 24.14 6.33
C LYS A 629 -45.64 23.90 5.01
N THR A 630 -46.47 24.83 4.63
CA THR A 630 -46.94 25.06 3.26
C THR A 630 -45.74 24.97 2.32
N ARG A 631 -45.80 24.01 1.40
CA ARG A 631 -44.90 23.95 0.23
C ARG A 631 -45.07 25.24 -0.58
N PRO A 632 -43.99 25.91 -1.04
CA PRO A 632 -44.04 26.74 -2.20
C PRO A 632 -44.09 25.92 -3.49
#